data_497f856e5098bbe54491c69360ee2154
#
_entry.id   497f856e5098bbe54491c69360ee2154
#
_cell.length_a   1.000
_cell.length_b   1.000
_cell.length_c   1.000
_cell.angle_alpha   90.00
_cell.angle_beta   90.00
_cell.angle_gamma   90.00
#
_symmetry.space_group_name_H-M   'P 1'
#
loop_
_entity.id
_entity.type
_entity.pdbx_description
1 polymer ?
#
loop_
_entity_poly.entity_id
_entity_poly.type
_entity_poly.pdbx_seq_one_letter_code
_entity_poly.pdbx_strand_id
1 'polypeptide(L)'
;MDNQYIIQIIKSDRKYPNGICITPIDIINKEVIEFEDIKRVNDILSGGGYDNVDLYLIDLKIKFAQINPKDYYLSYSGGKDSHLLYWFVKEYLKDKEIMIVGINTYMENPQILKRIMKNCDKVLLPSLKPFEIKEKYGIPCFSKEQDFYIYYYQNALRKGKKPSKTIQQKIDGTYNKGFSGISKKARDYVKSGNAHNITHLCCYYLKKKPAHDFEKESGKRAILGIRSEESALRKRQYTTCFSKNGKFTPIHDLNDELLEKIISKYNIEVPEIYKYIKRTGCEGCPYGSYYHETDKELELMSPAKKKFVCELFKESYEILGIKIER
;
A
#
# COMPACT_ATOMS: atom_id res chain seq x y z
N MET A 1 22.09 7.03 -31.28
CA MET A 1 22.25 6.40 -29.95
C MET A 1 23.15 5.19 -30.09
N ASP A 2 24.21 5.09 -29.34
CA ASP A 2 25.07 3.90 -29.39
C ASP A 2 24.41 2.77 -28.60
N ASN A 3 23.79 1.85 -29.31
CA ASN A 3 23.08 0.69 -28.73
C ASN A 3 23.99 -0.17 -27.83
N GLN A 4 25.32 -0.07 -27.96
CA GLN A 4 26.25 -0.81 -27.11
C GLN A 4 26.20 -0.36 -25.64
N TYR A 5 25.90 0.89 -25.36
CA TYR A 5 25.84 1.42 -23.99
C TYR A 5 24.61 0.94 -23.23
N ILE A 6 23.47 0.92 -23.90
CA ILE A 6 22.23 0.40 -23.34
C ILE A 6 22.39 -1.09 -23.02
N ILE A 7 23.03 -1.85 -23.91
CA ILE A 7 23.31 -3.26 -23.72
C ILE A 7 24.25 -3.52 -22.53
N GLN A 8 25.22 -2.65 -22.26
CA GLN A 8 26.10 -2.81 -21.10
C GLN A 8 25.39 -2.60 -19.77
N ILE A 9 24.52 -1.62 -19.66
CA ILE A 9 23.68 -1.41 -18.46
C ILE A 9 22.78 -2.60 -18.24
N ILE A 10 22.18 -3.13 -19.30
CA ILE A 10 21.25 -4.24 -19.30
C ILE A 10 21.92 -5.57 -18.95
N LYS A 11 23.08 -5.87 -19.55
CA LYS A 11 23.82 -7.12 -19.32
C LYS A 11 24.51 -7.22 -17.98
N SER A 12 24.61 -6.13 -17.24
CA SER A 12 25.34 -6.16 -15.96
C SER A 12 24.65 -7.01 -14.89
N ASP A 13 23.38 -7.42 -15.08
CA ASP A 13 22.61 -8.30 -14.17
C ASP A 13 22.78 -7.98 -12.69
N ARG A 14 23.26 -6.77 -12.40
CA ARG A 14 23.60 -6.31 -11.08
C ARG A 14 22.39 -5.67 -10.46
N LYS A 15 22.05 -6.12 -9.28
CA LYS A 15 21.24 -5.36 -8.34
C LYS A 15 22.03 -4.11 -7.98
N TYR A 16 21.65 -2.98 -8.52
CA TYR A 16 22.25 -1.72 -8.11
C TYR A 16 21.85 -1.40 -6.67
N PRO A 17 22.76 -0.81 -5.87
CA PRO A 17 22.49 -0.48 -4.46
C PRO A 17 21.22 0.34 -4.28
N ASN A 18 20.83 1.09 -5.27
CA ASN A 18 19.67 1.98 -5.29
C ASN A 18 18.39 1.35 -5.85
N GLY A 19 18.38 0.04 -6.10
CA GLY A 19 17.19 -0.67 -6.52
C GLY A 19 16.78 -0.49 -7.98
N ILE A 20 17.68 -0.03 -8.86
CA ILE A 20 17.40 0.00 -10.30
C ILE A 20 17.24 -1.42 -10.81
N CYS A 21 16.09 -1.69 -11.40
CA CYS A 21 15.74 -2.96 -12.01
C CYS A 21 15.80 -2.77 -13.51
N ILE A 22 16.86 -3.21 -14.18
CA ILE A 22 17.00 -3.10 -15.62
C ILE A 22 16.75 -4.48 -16.23
N THR A 23 15.75 -4.60 -17.09
CA THR A 23 15.51 -5.80 -17.89
C THR A 23 15.76 -5.53 -19.36
N PRO A 24 16.22 -6.56 -20.14
CA PRO A 24 16.99 -6.35 -21.35
C PRO A 24 16.26 -5.87 -22.60
N ILE A 25 14.97 -5.98 -22.74
CA ILE A 25 14.43 -6.16 -24.09
C ILE A 25 13.79 -4.92 -24.71
N ASP A 26 13.18 -4.03 -23.91
CA ASP A 26 12.29 -3.01 -24.48
C ASP A 26 12.80 -1.57 -24.46
N ILE A 27 13.93 -1.33 -23.80
CA ILE A 27 14.52 0.02 -23.69
C ILE A 27 15.08 0.47 -25.04
N ILE A 28 15.64 -0.48 -25.81
CA ILE A 28 16.32 -0.20 -27.08
C ILE A 28 15.38 0.37 -28.14
N ASN A 29 14.11 0.02 -28.08
CA ASN A 29 13.10 0.41 -29.09
C ASN A 29 12.27 1.62 -28.71
N LYS A 30 12.51 2.23 -27.53
CA LYS A 30 11.74 3.41 -27.09
C LYS A 30 12.59 4.67 -27.19
N GLU A 31 12.19 5.58 -28.04
CA GLU A 31 12.76 6.94 -28.22
C GLU A 31 12.70 7.84 -26.97
N VAL A 32 12.31 7.27 -25.82
CA VAL A 32 11.97 8.00 -24.59
C VAL A 32 13.18 8.23 -23.68
N ILE A 33 14.29 7.50 -23.89
CA ILE A 33 15.51 7.59 -23.08
C ILE A 33 16.67 8.13 -23.91
N GLU A 34 17.14 9.31 -23.56
CA GLU A 34 18.31 9.92 -24.22
C GLU A 34 19.61 9.32 -23.68
N PHE A 35 20.66 9.32 -24.50
CA PHE A 35 21.99 8.84 -24.12
C PHE A 35 22.54 9.55 -22.87
N GLU A 36 22.33 10.86 -22.78
CA GLU A 36 22.76 11.66 -21.63
C GLU A 36 22.06 11.21 -20.33
N ASP A 37 20.83 10.78 -20.40
CA ASP A 37 20.09 10.26 -19.25
C ASP A 37 20.73 8.96 -18.73
N ILE A 38 21.11 8.08 -19.65
CA ILE A 38 21.76 6.81 -19.30
C ILE A 38 23.15 7.05 -18.67
N LYS A 39 23.92 7.98 -19.24
CA LYS A 39 25.23 8.35 -18.72
C LYS A 39 25.12 8.89 -17.30
N ARG A 40 24.20 9.83 -17.07
CA ARG A 40 23.96 10.41 -15.75
C ARG A 40 23.57 9.35 -14.72
N VAL A 41 22.70 8.42 -15.07
CA VAL A 41 22.31 7.32 -14.16
C VAL A 41 23.51 6.43 -13.84
N ASN A 42 24.35 6.12 -14.82
CA ASN A 42 25.58 5.36 -14.57
C ASN A 42 26.55 6.07 -13.61
N ASP A 43 26.73 7.36 -13.77
CA ASP A 43 27.61 8.16 -12.90
C ASP A 43 27.11 8.14 -11.44
N ILE A 44 25.78 8.20 -11.25
CA ILE A 44 25.15 8.10 -9.92
C ILE A 44 25.33 6.71 -9.33
N LEU A 45 25.08 5.67 -10.11
CA LEU A 45 25.21 4.29 -9.65
C LEU A 45 26.64 3.97 -9.22
N SER A 46 27.62 4.62 -9.83
CA SER A 46 29.02 4.53 -9.44
C SER A 46 29.31 5.25 -8.12
N GLY A 47 28.52 6.29 -7.78
CA GLY A 47 28.69 7.12 -6.58
C GLY A 47 27.85 6.73 -5.37
N GLY A 48 26.94 5.76 -5.47
CA GLY A 48 26.22 5.16 -4.31
C GLY A 48 24.91 5.80 -3.89
N GLY A 49 24.20 6.58 -4.71
CA GLY A 49 22.86 7.03 -4.37
C GLY A 49 22.32 8.22 -5.18
N TYR A 50 21.03 8.50 -5.03
CA TYR A 50 20.40 9.69 -5.61
C TYR A 50 20.56 10.86 -4.65
N ASP A 51 21.27 11.88 -5.06
CA ASP A 51 21.46 13.13 -4.34
C ASP A 51 20.52 14.24 -4.85
N ASN A 52 19.91 14.03 -6.03
CA ASN A 52 19.04 15.01 -6.62
C ASN A 52 17.78 14.41 -7.30
N VAL A 53 16.77 15.28 -7.44
CA VAL A 53 15.45 14.95 -7.97
C VAL A 53 15.51 14.53 -9.44
N ASP A 54 16.32 15.23 -10.24
CA ASP A 54 16.33 15.00 -11.69
C ASP A 54 16.89 13.62 -12.02
N LEU A 55 17.91 13.23 -11.31
CA LEU A 55 18.54 11.93 -11.46
C LEU A 55 17.59 10.80 -11.07
N TYR A 56 16.80 10.99 -10.00
CA TYR A 56 15.79 10.02 -9.62
C TYR A 56 14.66 9.90 -10.66
N LEU A 57 14.22 11.03 -11.24
CA LEU A 57 13.19 11.00 -12.28
C LEU A 57 13.68 10.35 -13.58
N ILE A 58 14.96 10.51 -13.93
CA ILE A 58 15.59 9.79 -15.04
C ILE A 58 15.58 8.27 -14.77
N ASP A 59 16.00 7.85 -13.57
CA ASP A 59 15.91 6.44 -13.18
C ASP A 59 14.48 5.91 -13.22
N LEU A 60 13.53 6.68 -12.71
CA LEU A 60 12.12 6.30 -12.76
C LEU A 60 11.61 6.16 -14.19
N LYS A 61 12.03 7.05 -15.10
CA LYS A 61 11.76 6.95 -16.56
C LYS A 61 12.33 5.65 -17.15
N ILE A 62 13.57 5.29 -16.79
CA ILE A 62 14.20 4.04 -17.22
C ILE A 62 13.43 2.83 -16.66
N LYS A 63 13.00 2.86 -15.39
CA LYS A 63 12.18 1.81 -14.79
C LYS A 63 10.86 1.63 -15.56
N PHE A 64 10.17 2.70 -15.91
CA PHE A 64 8.93 2.64 -16.68
C PHE A 64 9.12 2.16 -18.13
N ALA A 65 10.28 2.39 -18.73
CA ALA A 65 10.59 1.89 -20.06
C ALA A 65 10.71 0.34 -20.12
N GLN A 66 10.79 -0.34 -18.96
CA GLN A 66 10.87 -1.80 -18.87
C GLN A 66 9.51 -2.50 -18.97
N ILE A 67 8.41 -1.75 -18.89
CA ILE A 67 7.06 -2.32 -18.95
C ILE A 67 6.35 -1.94 -20.24
N ASN A 68 5.48 -2.82 -20.73
CA ASN A 68 4.52 -2.45 -21.74
C ASN A 68 3.31 -1.78 -21.07
N PRO A 69 3.04 -0.49 -21.35
CA PRO A 69 1.94 0.25 -20.71
C PRO A 69 0.57 -0.44 -20.79
N LYS A 70 0.32 -1.18 -21.87
CA LYS A 70 -0.95 -1.90 -22.10
C LYS A 70 -1.19 -3.05 -21.14
N ASP A 71 -0.11 -3.64 -20.57
CA ASP A 71 -0.18 -4.77 -19.67
C ASP A 71 -0.31 -4.35 -18.20
N TYR A 72 -0.25 -3.04 -17.92
CA TYR A 72 -0.27 -2.51 -16.57
C TYR A 72 -1.39 -1.48 -16.37
N TYR A 73 -1.73 -1.28 -15.10
CA TYR A 73 -2.57 -0.18 -14.64
C TYR A 73 -1.96 0.44 -13.38
N LEU A 74 -2.11 1.73 -13.17
CA LEU A 74 -1.73 2.37 -11.92
C LEU A 74 -2.82 2.17 -10.88
N SER A 75 -2.51 1.45 -9.80
CA SER A 75 -3.38 1.31 -8.63
C SER A 75 -3.32 2.60 -7.80
N TYR A 76 -4.31 3.46 -7.99
CA TYR A 76 -4.34 4.79 -7.42
C TYR A 76 -5.18 4.83 -6.14
N SER A 77 -4.52 5.08 -5.02
CA SER A 77 -5.18 5.19 -3.70
C SER A 77 -5.54 6.61 -3.28
N GLY A 78 -5.21 7.63 -4.10
CA GLY A 78 -5.37 9.05 -3.77
C GLY A 78 -4.36 9.59 -2.74
N GLY A 79 -3.58 8.73 -2.12
CA GLY A 79 -2.51 9.09 -1.18
C GLY A 79 -1.25 9.63 -1.88
N LYS A 80 -0.33 10.19 -1.09
CA LYS A 80 0.88 10.91 -1.52
C LYS A 80 1.70 10.11 -2.55
N ASP A 81 2.06 8.86 -2.21
CA ASP A 81 2.92 8.03 -3.05
C ASP A 81 2.27 7.62 -4.38
N SER A 82 1.00 7.22 -4.33
CA SER A 82 0.25 6.89 -5.55
C SER A 82 -0.02 8.11 -6.42
N HIS A 83 -0.10 9.30 -5.80
CA HIS A 83 -0.28 10.54 -6.55
C HIS A 83 1.02 11.03 -7.20
N LEU A 84 2.17 10.80 -6.57
CA LEU A 84 3.45 10.99 -7.24
C LEU A 84 3.53 10.16 -8.53
N LEU A 85 3.15 8.87 -8.47
CA LEU A 85 3.13 8.03 -9.66
C LEU A 85 2.10 8.48 -10.69
N TYR A 86 0.93 8.95 -10.26
CA TYR A 86 -0.08 9.53 -11.15
C TYR A 86 0.49 10.75 -11.90
N TRP A 87 1.08 11.69 -11.16
CA TRP A 87 1.74 12.86 -11.73
C TRP A 87 2.85 12.46 -12.70
N PHE A 88 3.70 11.52 -12.30
CA PHE A 88 4.80 11.03 -13.12
C PHE A 88 4.29 10.43 -14.45
N VAL A 89 3.28 9.59 -14.41
CA VAL A 89 2.69 8.96 -15.60
C VAL A 89 1.97 9.99 -16.48
N LYS A 90 1.11 10.83 -15.91
CA LYS A 90 0.22 11.70 -16.69
C LYS A 90 0.87 13.04 -17.08
N GLU A 91 1.67 13.64 -16.19
CA GLU A 91 2.23 14.98 -16.42
C GLU A 91 3.69 14.93 -16.89
N TYR A 92 4.52 14.04 -16.33
CA TYR A 92 5.94 13.96 -16.65
C TYR A 92 6.18 13.11 -17.90
N LEU A 93 5.70 11.86 -17.95
CA LEU A 93 5.80 10.98 -19.11
C LEU A 93 4.76 11.28 -20.20
N LYS A 94 3.64 11.90 -19.83
CA LYS A 94 2.47 12.13 -20.69
C LYS A 94 1.90 10.84 -21.31
N ASP A 95 2.04 9.73 -20.59
CA ASP A 95 1.56 8.44 -21.00
C ASP A 95 0.03 8.37 -20.98
N LYS A 96 -0.57 7.99 -22.10
CA LYS A 96 -2.02 7.88 -22.29
C LYS A 96 -2.53 6.43 -22.21
N GLU A 97 -1.63 5.44 -22.24
CA GLU A 97 -1.99 4.03 -22.31
C GLU A 97 -2.15 3.40 -20.92
N ILE A 98 -1.39 3.89 -19.92
CA ILE A 98 -1.52 3.39 -18.54
C ILE A 98 -2.85 3.87 -17.96
N MET A 99 -3.76 2.92 -17.75
CA MET A 99 -5.04 3.15 -17.09
C MET A 99 -4.85 3.45 -15.62
N ILE A 100 -5.58 4.42 -15.08
CA ILE A 100 -5.60 4.76 -13.65
C ILE A 100 -6.82 4.12 -13.01
N VAL A 101 -6.61 3.23 -12.04
CA VAL A 101 -7.70 2.50 -11.39
C VAL A 101 -7.66 2.74 -9.88
N GLY A 102 -8.74 3.28 -9.35
CA GLY A 102 -8.93 3.49 -7.91
C GLY A 102 -9.94 2.51 -7.30
N ILE A 103 -10.01 2.48 -5.99
CA ILE A 103 -11.02 1.70 -5.26
C ILE A 103 -11.71 2.64 -4.27
N ASN A 104 -13.03 2.73 -4.34
CA ASN A 104 -13.82 3.38 -3.30
C ASN A 104 -14.27 2.31 -2.28
N THR A 105 -13.63 2.26 -1.14
CA THR A 105 -13.93 1.29 -0.07
C THR A 105 -15.06 1.74 0.86
N TYR A 106 -15.66 2.91 0.61
CA TYR A 106 -16.59 3.64 1.49
C TYR A 106 -15.96 4.16 2.79
N MET A 107 -14.64 3.96 2.96
CA MET A 107 -13.90 4.29 4.17
C MET A 107 -12.82 5.36 3.95
N GLU A 108 -12.70 5.91 2.75
CA GLU A 108 -11.71 6.96 2.46
C GLU A 108 -12.08 8.29 3.11
N ASN A 109 -11.04 9.06 3.43
CA ASN A 109 -11.18 10.48 3.73
C ASN A 109 -11.83 11.21 2.53
N PRO A 110 -12.72 12.20 2.74
CA PRO A 110 -13.39 12.91 1.66
C PRO A 110 -12.44 13.54 0.64
N GLN A 111 -11.30 14.09 1.07
CA GLN A 111 -10.30 14.67 0.16
C GLN A 111 -9.66 13.58 -0.72
N ILE A 112 -9.35 12.43 -0.13
CA ILE A 112 -8.80 11.26 -0.83
C ILE A 112 -9.82 10.70 -1.82
N LEU A 113 -11.07 10.53 -1.40
CA LEU A 113 -12.14 10.06 -2.27
C LEU A 113 -12.36 11.00 -3.46
N LYS A 114 -12.40 12.33 -3.23
CA LYS A 114 -12.51 13.33 -4.29
C LYS A 114 -11.39 13.18 -5.33
N ARG A 115 -10.16 12.93 -4.89
CA ARG A 115 -9.02 12.69 -5.79
C ARG A 115 -9.16 11.39 -6.58
N ILE A 116 -9.61 10.31 -5.95
CA ILE A 116 -9.89 9.04 -6.63
C ILE A 116 -10.93 9.24 -7.71
N MET A 117 -12.04 9.90 -7.37
CA MET A 117 -13.13 10.15 -8.33
C MET A 117 -12.72 11.07 -9.49
N LYS A 118 -11.81 12.02 -9.24
CA LYS A 118 -11.33 12.97 -10.26
C LYS A 118 -10.30 12.35 -11.21
N ASN A 119 -9.37 11.52 -10.68
CA ASN A 119 -8.14 11.16 -11.38
C ASN A 119 -8.17 9.74 -11.97
N CYS A 120 -9.15 8.90 -11.60
CA CYS A 120 -9.22 7.53 -12.09
C CYS A 120 -10.04 7.40 -13.36
N ASP A 121 -9.54 6.61 -14.30
CA ASP A 121 -10.29 6.18 -15.49
C ASP A 121 -11.37 5.16 -15.10
N LYS A 122 -11.12 4.35 -14.05
CA LYS A 122 -12.07 3.37 -13.49
C LYS A 122 -11.99 3.36 -11.97
N VAL A 123 -13.15 3.42 -11.31
CA VAL A 123 -13.27 3.27 -9.85
C VAL A 123 -13.97 1.96 -9.54
N LEU A 124 -13.28 1.08 -8.83
CA LEU A 124 -13.79 -0.22 -8.40
C LEU A 124 -14.56 -0.08 -7.10
N LEU A 125 -15.59 -0.89 -6.95
CA LEU A 125 -16.36 -1.02 -5.72
C LEU A 125 -16.18 -2.42 -5.13
N PRO A 126 -16.06 -2.56 -3.80
CA PRO A 126 -16.04 -3.85 -3.15
C PRO A 126 -17.41 -4.53 -3.24
N SER A 127 -17.40 -5.85 -3.31
CA SER A 127 -18.63 -6.66 -3.33
C SER A 127 -19.39 -6.67 -2.01
N LEU A 128 -18.75 -6.28 -0.91
CA LEU A 128 -19.32 -6.16 0.42
C LEU A 128 -19.05 -4.78 0.98
N LYS A 129 -20.04 -4.16 1.59
CA LYS A 129 -19.91 -2.90 2.34
C LYS A 129 -19.33 -3.15 3.73
N PRO A 130 -18.79 -2.11 4.42
CA PRO A 130 -18.16 -2.27 5.73
C PRO A 130 -19.03 -2.95 6.79
N PHE A 131 -20.33 -2.61 6.90
CA PHE A 131 -21.24 -3.25 7.85
C PHE A 131 -21.56 -4.70 7.47
N GLU A 132 -21.69 -5.03 6.21
CA GLU A 132 -21.89 -6.43 5.75
C GLU A 132 -20.67 -7.31 6.10
N ILE A 133 -19.45 -6.71 6.05
CA ILE A 133 -18.24 -7.40 6.50
C ILE A 133 -18.28 -7.60 8.02
N LYS A 134 -18.68 -6.57 8.79
CA LYS A 134 -18.86 -6.66 10.25
C LYS A 134 -19.78 -7.80 10.63
N GLU A 135 -20.94 -7.87 10.02
CA GLU A 135 -21.94 -8.91 10.30
C GLU A 135 -21.42 -10.30 9.94
N LYS A 136 -20.79 -10.45 8.79
CA LYS A 136 -20.38 -11.75 8.27
C LYS A 136 -19.08 -12.28 8.87
N TYR A 137 -18.12 -11.42 9.10
CA TYR A 137 -16.74 -11.80 9.47
C TYR A 137 -16.25 -11.16 10.75
N GLY A 138 -16.85 -10.09 11.22
CA GLY A 138 -16.39 -9.26 12.32
C GLY A 138 -15.60 -8.03 11.84
N ILE A 139 -14.88 -7.41 12.76
CA ILE A 139 -14.15 -6.14 12.55
C ILE A 139 -12.66 -6.27 12.91
N PRO A 140 -11.78 -5.42 12.33
CA PRO A 140 -10.38 -5.34 12.73
C PRO A 140 -10.26 -4.78 14.16
N CYS A 141 -9.23 -5.21 14.90
CA CYS A 141 -9.01 -4.77 16.28
C CYS A 141 -7.53 -4.45 16.58
N PHE A 142 -6.68 -5.44 16.79
CA PHE A 142 -5.31 -5.25 17.30
C PHE A 142 -4.30 -4.92 16.22
N SER A 143 -4.03 -5.88 15.34
CA SER A 143 -3.21 -5.71 14.14
C SER A 143 -3.57 -6.78 13.11
N LYS A 144 -3.20 -6.56 11.85
CA LYS A 144 -3.50 -7.54 10.78
C LYS A 144 -2.98 -8.94 11.10
N GLU A 145 -1.81 -9.04 11.70
CA GLU A 145 -1.19 -10.32 12.04
C GLU A 145 -1.90 -10.97 13.22
N GLN A 146 -2.13 -10.23 14.30
CA GLN A 146 -2.83 -10.75 15.47
C GLN A 146 -4.26 -11.16 15.09
N ASP A 147 -4.97 -10.30 14.38
CA ASP A 147 -6.34 -10.54 13.95
C ASP A 147 -6.47 -11.72 12.98
N PHE A 148 -5.42 -12.00 12.19
CA PHE A 148 -5.37 -13.21 11.39
C PHE A 148 -5.45 -14.47 12.27
N TYR A 149 -4.61 -14.59 13.29
CA TYR A 149 -4.61 -15.76 14.17
C TYR A 149 -5.89 -15.83 15.02
N ILE A 150 -6.36 -14.68 15.52
CA ILE A 150 -7.59 -14.61 16.32
C ILE A 150 -8.80 -15.03 15.47
N TYR A 151 -8.90 -14.55 14.24
CA TYR A 151 -9.97 -14.93 13.32
C TYR A 151 -10.05 -16.45 13.12
N TYR A 152 -8.93 -17.09 12.82
CA TYR A 152 -8.91 -18.53 12.62
C TYR A 152 -9.17 -19.30 13.90
N TYR A 153 -8.75 -18.81 15.05
CA TYR A 153 -9.08 -19.37 16.36
C TYR A 153 -10.60 -19.32 16.60
N GLN A 154 -11.20 -18.14 16.54
CA GLN A 154 -12.64 -17.97 16.75
C GLN A 154 -13.46 -18.75 15.72
N ASN A 155 -13.03 -18.78 14.46
CA ASN A 155 -13.73 -19.53 13.40
C ASN A 155 -13.67 -21.05 13.62
N ALA A 156 -12.56 -21.59 14.15
CA ALA A 156 -12.47 -23.00 14.50
C ALA A 156 -13.46 -23.35 15.62
N LEU A 157 -13.50 -22.53 16.69
CA LEU A 157 -14.42 -22.74 17.82
C LEU A 157 -15.89 -22.67 17.38
N ARG A 158 -16.26 -21.68 16.57
CA ARG A 158 -17.63 -21.56 16.04
C ARG A 158 -18.08 -22.76 15.20
N LYS A 159 -17.12 -23.44 14.57
CA LYS A 159 -17.38 -24.68 13.81
C LYS A 159 -17.29 -25.95 14.64
N GLY A 160 -17.15 -25.85 15.97
CA GLY A 160 -16.94 -26.99 16.85
C GLY A 160 -15.63 -27.73 16.59
N LYS A 161 -14.64 -27.07 15.96
CA LYS A 161 -13.35 -27.68 15.62
C LYS A 161 -12.24 -27.20 16.55
N LYS A 162 -11.24 -28.04 16.78
CA LYS A 162 -10.02 -27.63 17.49
C LYS A 162 -9.19 -26.71 16.57
N PRO A 163 -8.68 -25.56 17.06
CA PRO A 163 -7.71 -24.74 16.34
C PRO A 163 -6.45 -25.55 16.01
N SER A 164 -5.73 -25.15 14.96
CA SER A 164 -4.43 -25.77 14.67
C SER A 164 -3.44 -25.54 15.83
N LYS A 165 -2.47 -26.46 16.01
CA LYS A 165 -1.47 -26.38 17.08
C LYS A 165 -0.78 -25.02 17.15
N THR A 166 -0.38 -24.47 16.00
CA THR A 166 0.27 -23.15 15.93
C THR A 166 -0.65 -22.03 16.40
N ILE A 167 -1.92 -22.03 15.98
CA ILE A 167 -2.90 -21.01 16.39
C ILE A 167 -3.14 -21.12 17.90
N GLN A 168 -3.34 -22.32 18.41
CA GLN A 168 -3.53 -22.56 19.85
C GLN A 168 -2.34 -22.06 20.66
N GLN A 169 -1.10 -22.39 20.28
CA GLN A 169 0.10 -21.92 20.94
C GLN A 169 0.24 -20.40 20.95
N LYS A 170 -0.16 -19.72 19.86
CA LYS A 170 -0.16 -18.25 19.82
C LYS A 170 -1.19 -17.63 20.77
N ILE A 171 -2.38 -18.19 20.85
CA ILE A 171 -3.42 -17.77 21.79
C ILE A 171 -3.01 -18.07 23.24
N ASP A 172 -2.33 -19.20 23.49
CA ASP A 172 -1.86 -19.56 24.83
C ASP A 172 -0.60 -18.78 25.25
N GLY A 173 0.10 -18.17 24.28
CA GLY A 173 1.34 -17.46 24.53
C GLY A 173 2.55 -18.38 24.68
N THR A 174 2.43 -19.63 24.29
CA THR A 174 3.50 -20.65 24.33
C THR A 174 4.27 -20.80 23.01
N TYR A 175 3.89 -20.02 21.99
CA TYR A 175 4.59 -20.03 20.71
C TYR A 175 5.95 -19.32 20.83
N ASN A 176 7.03 -20.07 20.57
CA ASN A 176 8.41 -19.59 20.75
C ASN A 176 9.22 -19.44 19.46
N LYS A 177 8.57 -19.53 18.29
CA LYS A 177 9.24 -19.39 16.98
C LYS A 177 9.00 -18.01 16.38
N GLY A 178 10.02 -17.13 16.41
CA GLY A 178 10.02 -15.82 15.78
C GLY A 178 9.23 -14.74 16.53
N PHE A 179 9.22 -13.52 15.96
CA PHE A 179 8.65 -12.30 16.58
C PHE A 179 7.12 -12.16 16.47
N SER A 180 6.43 -13.09 15.83
CA SER A 180 5.00 -12.98 15.56
C SER A 180 4.17 -13.51 16.73
N GLY A 181 4.00 -12.68 17.76
CA GLY A 181 3.18 -13.00 18.93
C GLY A 181 1.82 -12.28 18.93
N ILE A 182 0.85 -12.87 19.64
CA ILE A 182 -0.37 -12.16 20.01
C ILE A 182 -0.09 -11.49 21.36
N SER A 183 -0.39 -10.20 21.48
CA SER A 183 -0.18 -9.43 22.71
C SER A 183 -0.97 -10.03 23.89
N LYS A 184 -0.47 -9.85 25.13
CA LYS A 184 -1.17 -10.32 26.32
C LYS A 184 -2.60 -9.80 26.36
N LYS A 185 -2.79 -8.49 26.12
CA LYS A 185 -4.12 -7.84 26.05
C LYS A 185 -5.07 -8.56 25.08
N ALA A 186 -4.60 -8.87 23.88
CA ALA A 186 -5.41 -9.56 22.87
C ALA A 186 -5.74 -11.01 23.28
N ARG A 187 -4.77 -11.73 23.85
CA ARG A 187 -4.98 -13.12 24.34
C ARG A 187 -6.00 -13.15 25.48
N ASP A 188 -5.85 -12.28 26.46
CA ASP A 188 -6.74 -12.21 27.63
C ASP A 188 -8.16 -11.87 27.17
N TYR A 189 -8.30 -10.90 26.25
CA TYR A 189 -9.60 -10.54 25.68
C TYR A 189 -10.26 -11.71 24.94
N VAL A 190 -9.53 -12.39 24.08
CA VAL A 190 -10.08 -13.53 23.31
C VAL A 190 -10.46 -14.72 24.22
N LYS A 191 -9.69 -14.95 25.29
CA LYS A 191 -9.96 -16.01 26.29
C LYS A 191 -11.09 -15.70 27.24
N SER A 192 -11.47 -14.43 27.41
CA SER A 192 -12.58 -14.03 28.30
C SER A 192 -13.94 -14.58 27.89
N GLY A 193 -14.08 -15.07 26.67
CA GLY A 193 -15.35 -15.52 26.08
C GLY A 193 -16.27 -14.38 25.60
N ASN A 194 -15.96 -13.13 25.94
CA ASN A 194 -16.76 -11.95 25.58
C ASN A 194 -16.21 -11.19 24.36
N ALA A 195 -15.18 -11.74 23.69
CA ALA A 195 -14.58 -11.07 22.54
C ALA A 195 -15.54 -11.06 21.36
N HIS A 196 -15.72 -9.88 20.77
CA HIS A 196 -16.44 -9.75 19.50
C HIS A 196 -15.74 -10.53 18.37
N ASN A 197 -16.41 -10.69 17.25
CA ASN A 197 -15.81 -11.31 16.08
C ASN A 197 -14.71 -10.41 15.51
N ILE A 198 -13.46 -10.86 15.64
CA ILE A 198 -12.28 -10.15 15.16
C ILE A 198 -11.85 -10.72 13.81
N THR A 199 -11.54 -9.85 12.84
CA THR A 199 -11.13 -10.28 11.50
C THR A 199 -10.08 -9.39 10.86
N HIS A 200 -9.17 -10.01 10.11
CA HIS A 200 -8.24 -9.35 9.19
C HIS A 200 -8.83 -9.20 7.76
N LEU A 201 -10.02 -9.76 7.50
CA LEU A 201 -10.61 -9.88 6.16
C LEU A 201 -11.19 -8.56 5.63
N CYS A 202 -11.41 -7.56 6.49
CA CYS A 202 -11.89 -6.24 6.07
C CYS A 202 -11.04 -5.68 4.92
N CYS A 203 -9.71 -5.62 5.08
CA CYS A 203 -8.79 -5.16 4.02
C CYS A 203 -8.82 -6.06 2.76
N TYR A 204 -9.14 -7.34 2.91
CA TYR A 204 -9.26 -8.24 1.77
C TYR A 204 -10.48 -7.88 0.92
N TYR A 205 -11.65 -7.81 1.54
CA TYR A 205 -12.90 -7.54 0.82
C TYR A 205 -12.98 -6.11 0.29
N LEU A 206 -12.52 -5.11 1.07
CA LEU A 206 -12.61 -3.71 0.66
C LEU A 206 -11.54 -3.30 -0.37
N LYS A 207 -10.34 -3.91 -0.35
CA LYS A 207 -9.21 -3.46 -1.19
C LYS A 207 -8.65 -4.54 -2.10
N LYS A 208 -8.28 -5.71 -1.53
CA LYS A 208 -7.56 -6.73 -2.31
C LYS A 208 -8.45 -7.45 -3.31
N LYS A 209 -9.65 -7.85 -2.89
CA LYS A 209 -10.57 -8.60 -3.76
C LYS A 209 -10.99 -7.80 -5.00
N PRO A 210 -11.46 -6.53 -4.90
CA PRO A 210 -11.78 -5.74 -6.09
C PRO A 210 -10.59 -5.61 -7.06
N ALA A 211 -9.38 -5.39 -6.53
CA ALA A 211 -8.18 -5.32 -7.35
C ALA A 211 -7.87 -6.65 -8.05
N HIS A 212 -7.96 -7.77 -7.34
CA HIS A 212 -7.73 -9.11 -7.92
C HIS A 212 -8.78 -9.46 -8.97
N ASP A 213 -10.05 -9.13 -8.71
CA ASP A 213 -11.13 -9.39 -9.67
C ASP A 213 -10.87 -8.59 -10.96
N PHE A 214 -10.48 -7.32 -10.84
CA PHE A 214 -10.09 -6.49 -11.96
C PHE A 214 -8.83 -7.02 -12.72
N GLU A 215 -7.78 -7.42 -11.97
CA GLU A 215 -6.57 -8.02 -12.57
C GLU A 215 -6.92 -9.29 -13.36
N LYS A 216 -7.81 -10.11 -12.83
CA LYS A 216 -8.27 -11.35 -13.49
C LYS A 216 -9.11 -11.06 -14.75
N GLU A 217 -9.99 -10.06 -14.69
CA GLU A 217 -10.87 -9.67 -15.80
C GLU A 217 -10.09 -9.00 -16.93
N SER A 218 -9.19 -8.08 -16.59
CA SER A 218 -8.47 -7.26 -17.55
C SER A 218 -7.17 -7.87 -18.08
N GLY A 219 -6.63 -8.87 -17.38
CA GLY A 219 -5.29 -9.43 -17.65
C GLY A 219 -4.15 -8.49 -17.24
N LYS A 220 -4.44 -7.28 -16.74
CA LYS A 220 -3.44 -6.27 -16.40
C LYS A 220 -2.83 -6.51 -15.03
N ARG A 221 -1.60 -6.01 -14.83
CA ARG A 221 -0.87 -6.04 -13.56
C ARG A 221 -0.83 -4.65 -12.93
N ALA A 222 -0.77 -4.60 -11.60
CA ALA A 222 -0.74 -3.33 -10.89
C ALA A 222 0.65 -2.68 -10.88
N ILE A 223 0.69 -1.37 -11.13
CA ILE A 223 1.76 -0.47 -10.71
C ILE A 223 1.37 0.05 -9.31
N LEU A 224 2.24 -0.11 -8.33
CA LEU A 224 1.97 0.20 -6.93
C LEU A 224 2.91 1.28 -6.39
N GLY A 225 2.36 2.32 -5.79
CA GLY A 225 3.10 3.33 -5.03
C GLY A 225 3.47 2.79 -3.65
N ILE A 226 4.40 1.84 -3.59
CA ILE A 226 4.88 1.25 -2.34
C ILE A 226 6.34 1.65 -2.17
N ARG A 227 6.68 2.17 -0.97
CA ARG A 227 8.05 2.51 -0.58
C ARG A 227 8.53 1.58 0.53
N SER A 228 9.78 1.14 0.45
CA SER A 228 10.40 0.25 1.45
C SER A 228 10.55 0.94 2.81
N GLU A 229 10.71 2.26 2.82
CA GLU A 229 10.90 3.07 4.02
C GLU A 229 9.64 3.15 4.91
N GLU A 230 8.46 2.91 4.35
CA GLU A 230 7.21 2.99 5.11
C GLU A 230 7.10 1.99 6.28
N SER A 231 7.82 0.87 6.25
CA SER A 231 7.87 -0.07 7.37
C SER A 231 8.98 -1.12 7.19
N ALA A 232 9.47 -1.67 8.32
CA ALA A 232 10.44 -2.77 8.32
C ALA A 232 9.95 -4.01 7.53
N LEU A 233 8.65 -4.27 7.52
CA LEU A 233 8.05 -5.36 6.74
C LEU A 233 8.17 -5.07 5.23
N ARG A 234 7.85 -3.83 4.79
CA ARG A 234 7.98 -3.43 3.39
C ARG A 234 9.43 -3.44 2.93
N LYS A 235 10.36 -2.98 3.76
CA LYS A 235 11.80 -3.04 3.48
C LYS A 235 12.29 -4.46 3.18
N ARG A 236 11.73 -5.47 3.84
CA ARG A 236 12.05 -6.87 3.60
C ARG A 236 11.36 -7.46 2.36
N GLN A 237 10.16 -6.99 2.03
CA GLN A 237 9.33 -7.55 0.97
C GLN A 237 9.58 -6.92 -0.40
N TYR A 238 9.90 -5.63 -0.44
CA TYR A 238 10.05 -4.86 -1.67
C TYR A 238 11.51 -4.43 -1.84
N THR A 239 12.32 -5.34 -2.33
CA THR A 239 13.76 -5.14 -2.59
C THR A 239 14.07 -4.92 -4.07
N THR A 240 13.07 -5.03 -4.94
CA THR A 240 13.20 -4.87 -6.39
C THR A 240 11.95 -4.20 -6.96
N CYS A 241 12.04 -3.66 -8.17
CA CYS A 241 10.92 -3.02 -8.88
C CYS A 241 9.78 -3.98 -9.19
N PHE A 242 10.02 -5.28 -9.22
CA PHE A 242 8.99 -6.27 -9.52
C PHE A 242 8.77 -7.21 -8.35
N SER A 243 7.52 -7.41 -7.99
CA SER A 243 7.13 -8.46 -7.05
C SER A 243 7.18 -9.84 -7.73
N LYS A 244 7.19 -10.90 -6.94
CA LYS A 244 7.12 -12.29 -7.43
C LYS A 244 5.92 -12.54 -8.36
N ASN A 245 4.84 -11.78 -8.20
CA ASN A 245 3.62 -11.90 -9.00
C ASN A 245 3.59 -10.90 -10.19
N GLY A 246 4.73 -10.32 -10.54
CA GLY A 246 4.85 -9.39 -11.66
C GLY A 246 4.22 -8.02 -11.47
N LYS A 247 3.82 -7.64 -10.24
CA LYS A 247 3.40 -6.26 -9.94
C LYS A 247 4.61 -5.35 -9.94
N PHE A 248 4.44 -4.16 -10.47
CA PHE A 248 5.52 -3.18 -10.63
C PHE A 248 5.48 -2.17 -9.47
N THR A 249 6.61 -2.00 -8.79
CA THR A 249 6.79 -1.13 -7.63
C THR A 249 7.95 -0.16 -7.86
N PRO A 250 7.80 0.78 -8.80
CA PRO A 250 8.92 1.57 -9.32
C PRO A 250 9.57 2.51 -8.30
N ILE A 251 8.82 2.91 -7.26
CA ILE A 251 9.29 3.84 -6.21
C ILE A 251 9.62 3.13 -4.89
N HIS A 252 9.91 1.82 -4.91
CA HIS A 252 10.18 1.06 -3.69
C HIS A 252 11.41 1.57 -2.93
N ASP A 253 12.35 2.17 -3.61
CA ASP A 253 13.61 2.74 -3.12
C ASP A 253 13.54 4.24 -2.77
N LEU A 254 12.42 4.91 -3.05
CA LEU A 254 12.24 6.33 -2.77
C LEU A 254 12.12 6.59 -1.26
N ASN A 255 13.00 7.42 -0.72
CA ASN A 255 12.97 7.87 0.67
C ASN A 255 12.06 9.09 0.88
N ASP A 256 11.74 9.41 2.15
CA ASP A 256 10.84 10.52 2.49
C ASP A 256 11.43 11.88 2.07
N GLU A 257 12.74 12.10 2.24
CA GLU A 257 13.38 13.36 1.90
C GLU A 257 13.29 13.67 0.40
N LEU A 258 13.61 12.68 -0.43
CA LEU A 258 13.56 12.84 -1.89
C LEU A 258 12.12 12.96 -2.40
N LEU A 259 11.16 12.24 -1.79
CA LEU A 259 9.74 12.41 -2.07
C LEU A 259 9.29 13.86 -1.84
N GLU A 260 9.64 14.47 -0.69
CA GLU A 260 9.27 15.85 -0.39
C GLU A 260 9.96 16.86 -1.33
N LYS A 261 11.21 16.61 -1.71
CA LYS A 261 11.92 17.42 -2.72
C LYS A 261 11.23 17.37 -4.08
N ILE A 262 10.78 16.20 -4.53
CA ILE A 262 10.04 16.05 -5.79
C ILE A 262 8.71 16.79 -5.71
N ILE A 263 7.95 16.58 -4.65
CA ILE A 263 6.65 17.24 -4.41
C ILE A 263 6.81 18.77 -4.46
N SER A 264 7.80 19.30 -3.75
CA SER A 264 8.07 20.73 -3.70
C SER A 264 8.52 21.30 -5.06
N LYS A 265 9.49 20.65 -5.72
CA LYS A 265 10.03 21.11 -7.01
C LYS A 265 8.98 21.20 -8.10
N TYR A 266 8.06 20.27 -8.16
CA TYR A 266 7.04 20.18 -9.21
C TYR A 266 5.64 20.62 -8.75
N ASN A 267 5.52 21.22 -7.56
CA ASN A 267 4.24 21.66 -6.98
C ASN A 267 3.16 20.58 -7.03
N ILE A 268 3.54 19.33 -6.73
CA ILE A 268 2.60 18.21 -6.76
C ILE A 268 1.61 18.38 -5.61
N GLU A 269 0.32 18.41 -5.93
CA GLU A 269 -0.74 18.60 -4.96
C GLU A 269 -0.74 17.48 -3.89
N VAL A 270 -0.67 17.86 -2.63
CA VAL A 270 -0.79 16.95 -1.48
C VAL A 270 -2.08 17.28 -0.73
N PRO A 271 -2.94 16.29 -0.41
CA PRO A 271 -4.16 16.55 0.38
C PRO A 271 -3.84 17.19 1.72
N GLU A 272 -4.66 18.14 2.12
CA GLU A 272 -4.47 18.91 3.34
C GLU A 272 -4.45 18.03 4.61
N ILE A 273 -5.14 16.91 4.58
CA ILE A 273 -5.16 15.92 5.66
C ILE A 273 -3.74 15.48 6.10
N TYR A 274 -2.76 15.49 5.19
CA TYR A 274 -1.37 15.16 5.52
C TYR A 274 -0.65 16.18 6.42
N LYS A 275 -1.25 17.35 6.67
CA LYS A 275 -0.76 18.28 7.72
C LYS A 275 -1.01 17.74 9.13
N TYR A 276 -1.98 16.85 9.27
CA TYR A 276 -2.46 16.34 10.55
C TYR A 276 -2.10 14.88 10.81
N ILE A 277 -2.08 14.05 9.75
CA ILE A 277 -1.76 12.63 9.82
C ILE A 277 -0.64 12.26 8.82
N LYS A 278 0.19 11.31 9.22
CA LYS A 278 1.31 10.84 8.36
C LYS A 278 0.85 9.93 7.23
N ARG A 279 -0.23 9.19 7.42
CA ARG A 279 -0.71 8.18 6.48
C ARG A 279 -2.22 8.25 6.33
N THR A 280 -2.69 8.09 5.12
CA THR A 280 -4.10 7.87 4.82
C THR A 280 -4.39 6.39 4.64
N GLY A 281 -5.54 5.95 5.13
CA GLY A 281 -6.01 4.58 5.03
C GLY A 281 -7.53 4.54 4.93
N CYS A 282 -8.14 3.49 5.49
CA CYS A 282 -9.55 3.53 5.82
C CYS A 282 -9.71 4.41 7.06
N GLU A 283 -10.48 5.50 6.96
CA GLU A 283 -10.69 6.44 8.08
C GLU A 283 -11.23 5.73 9.32
N GLY A 284 -10.66 6.05 10.47
CA GLY A 284 -11.04 5.48 11.75
C GLY A 284 -10.71 3.99 11.90
N CYS A 285 -9.87 3.42 11.04
CA CYS A 285 -9.52 2.00 11.14
C CYS A 285 -8.79 1.72 12.48
N PRO A 286 -9.22 0.72 13.27
CA PRO A 286 -8.55 0.35 14.53
C PRO A 286 -7.05 0.06 14.38
N TYR A 287 -6.58 -0.37 13.21
CA TYR A 287 -5.15 -0.55 12.96
C TYR A 287 -4.33 0.74 12.99
N GLY A 288 -4.97 1.90 12.82
CA GLY A 288 -4.33 3.21 12.96
C GLY A 288 -3.95 3.53 14.41
N SER A 289 -4.63 2.95 15.40
CA SER A 289 -4.38 3.19 16.83
C SER A 289 -2.95 2.83 17.26
N TYR A 290 -2.32 1.89 16.58
CA TYR A 290 -0.91 1.54 16.84
C TYR A 290 0.04 2.73 16.62
N TYR A 291 -0.33 3.65 15.74
CA TYR A 291 0.44 4.86 15.43
C TYR A 291 -0.17 6.12 16.06
N HIS A 292 -1.16 6.00 16.94
CA HIS A 292 -1.93 7.10 17.52
C HIS A 292 -2.62 8.03 16.49
N GLU A 293 -2.92 7.49 15.31
CA GLU A 293 -3.55 8.27 14.23
C GLU A 293 -5.08 8.22 14.28
N THR A 294 -5.67 7.12 14.81
CA THR A 294 -7.13 6.95 14.84
C THR A 294 -7.82 8.06 15.66
N ASP A 295 -7.28 8.44 16.81
CA ASP A 295 -7.84 9.51 17.65
C ASP A 295 -7.84 10.85 16.89
N LYS A 296 -6.72 11.19 16.22
CA LYS A 296 -6.60 12.40 15.39
C LYS A 296 -7.56 12.38 14.20
N GLU A 297 -7.68 11.24 13.53
CA GLU A 297 -8.64 11.09 12.43
C GLU A 297 -10.07 11.32 12.89
N LEU A 298 -10.48 10.79 14.07
CA LEU A 298 -11.81 10.98 14.65
C LEU A 298 -12.12 12.45 14.96
N GLU A 299 -11.14 13.24 15.39
CA GLU A 299 -11.28 14.67 15.61
C GLU A 299 -11.52 15.47 14.32
N LEU A 300 -10.93 15.03 13.22
CA LEU A 300 -11.01 15.69 11.90
C LEU A 300 -12.24 15.28 11.09
N MET A 301 -12.97 14.26 11.51
CA MET A 301 -14.13 13.74 10.77
C MET A 301 -15.36 14.64 10.90
N SER A 302 -16.16 14.66 9.83
CA SER A 302 -17.53 15.19 9.95
C SER A 302 -18.35 14.37 10.95
N PRO A 303 -19.35 14.98 11.62
CA PRO A 303 -20.18 14.26 12.60
C PRO A 303 -20.82 12.99 12.07
N ALA A 304 -21.29 13.02 10.81
CA ALA A 304 -21.89 11.85 10.16
C ALA A 304 -20.88 10.71 9.93
N LYS A 305 -19.66 11.05 9.49
CA LYS A 305 -18.60 10.06 9.29
C LYS A 305 -18.09 9.51 10.62
N LYS A 306 -17.92 10.38 11.63
CA LYS A 306 -17.54 9.98 12.99
C LYS A 306 -18.55 9.00 13.57
N LYS A 307 -19.86 9.31 13.48
CA LYS A 307 -20.92 8.40 13.90
C LYS A 307 -20.83 7.03 13.19
N PHE A 308 -20.67 7.03 11.87
CA PHE A 308 -20.56 5.82 11.07
C PHE A 308 -19.37 4.93 11.51
N VAL A 309 -18.17 5.49 11.66
CA VAL A 309 -16.99 4.70 12.05
C VAL A 309 -17.04 4.25 13.50
N CYS A 310 -17.57 5.09 14.41
CA CYS A 310 -17.76 4.73 15.81
C CYS A 310 -18.77 3.58 15.98
N GLU A 311 -19.84 3.55 15.19
CA GLU A 311 -20.79 2.45 15.18
C GLU A 311 -20.19 1.18 14.56
N LEU A 312 -19.45 1.34 13.47
CA LEU A 312 -18.80 0.22 12.79
C LEU A 312 -17.78 -0.49 13.69
N PHE A 313 -16.91 0.29 14.37
CA PHE A 313 -15.78 -0.23 15.14
C PHE A 313 -15.95 -0.15 16.67
N LYS A 314 -17.17 0.03 17.14
CA LYS A 314 -17.49 0.26 18.56
C LYS A 314 -16.73 -0.68 19.49
N GLU A 315 -16.86 -1.97 19.28
CA GLU A 315 -16.30 -3.01 20.17
C GLU A 315 -14.76 -2.99 20.14
N SER A 316 -14.17 -2.69 18.97
CA SER A 316 -12.71 -2.55 18.85
C SER A 316 -12.20 -1.30 19.54
N TYR A 317 -12.92 -0.18 19.44
CA TYR A 317 -12.55 1.07 20.11
C TYR A 317 -12.60 0.94 21.63
N GLU A 318 -13.63 0.29 22.16
CA GLU A 318 -13.78 0.01 23.59
C GLU A 318 -12.58 -0.76 24.14
N ILE A 319 -12.19 -1.86 23.47
CA ILE A 319 -11.04 -2.66 23.93
C ILE A 319 -9.70 -1.98 23.72
N LEU A 320 -9.55 -1.16 22.69
CA LEU A 320 -8.32 -0.41 22.43
C LEU A 320 -8.17 0.80 23.35
N GLY A 321 -9.26 1.28 23.92
CA GLY A 321 -9.29 2.49 24.75
C GLY A 321 -9.33 3.79 23.93
N ILE A 322 -9.83 3.71 22.68
CA ILE A 322 -10.03 4.86 21.83
C ILE A 322 -11.24 5.65 22.34
N LYS A 323 -11.03 6.91 22.68
CA LYS A 323 -12.09 7.76 23.24
C LYS A 323 -13.09 8.14 22.15
N ILE A 324 -14.31 7.69 22.31
CA ILE A 324 -15.45 8.16 21.54
C ILE A 324 -16.10 9.27 22.40
N GLU A 325 -15.72 10.53 22.16
CA GLU A 325 -16.48 11.65 22.75
C GLU A 325 -17.91 11.59 22.20
N ARG A 326 -18.86 11.52 23.13
CA ARG A 326 -20.29 11.45 22.84
C ARG A 326 -20.83 12.78 22.34
#